data_406f45dc2014666357ed7ccd28cbcdf3
#
_entry.id   406f45dc2014666357ed7ccd28cbcdf3
#
_cell.length_a   1.000
_cell.length_b   1.000
_cell.length_c   1.000
_cell.angle_alpha   90.00
_cell.angle_beta   90.00
_cell.angle_gamma   90.00
#
_symmetry.space_group_name_H-M   'P 1'
#
loop_
_entity.id
_entity.type
_entity.pdbx_description
1 polymer ?
#
loop_
_entity_poly.entity_id
_entity_poly.type
_entity_poly.pdbx_seq_one_letter_code
_entity_poly.pdbx_strand_id
1 'polypeptide(L)'
;FISVKDTYTWSKPIYSPVDGIVVASDDKEEDRMRISFIYDLFSLLINMPKESDGFEKFGGNHIMIKTGEVYILLCHLKNNSAKVKKGDIVKSGQQIAEAGNSGSSIQPHLHIQVMKNEQYFPLFKNLLPFKISSGKVKQGNNWISQSNIKPENKTHYLFE
;
A
#
# COMPACT_ATOMS: atom_id res chain seq x y z
N PHE A 1 19.37 12.73 -7.25
CA PHE A 1 18.66 12.18 -6.10
C PHE A 1 17.58 13.16 -5.62
N ILE A 2 16.37 12.66 -5.43
CA ILE A 2 15.25 13.41 -4.86
C ILE A 2 15.02 12.87 -3.45
N SER A 3 14.80 13.75 -2.48
CA SER A 3 14.40 13.33 -1.13
C SER A 3 12.96 12.81 -1.17
N VAL A 4 12.68 11.70 -0.50
CA VAL A 4 11.30 11.20 -0.36
C VAL A 4 10.40 12.23 0.33
N LYS A 5 10.95 13.09 1.19
CA LYS A 5 10.22 14.17 1.88
C LYS A 5 9.67 15.22 0.93
N ASP A 6 10.26 15.34 -0.28
CA ASP A 6 9.82 16.28 -1.31
C ASP A 6 8.71 15.70 -2.20
N THR A 7 8.28 14.45 -1.95
CA THR A 7 7.20 13.81 -2.68
C THR A 7 5.84 14.08 -2.01
N TYR A 8 4.79 14.14 -2.84
CA TYR A 8 3.43 14.38 -2.34
C TYR A 8 2.94 13.28 -1.39
N THR A 9 3.31 12.02 -1.64
CA THR A 9 2.76 10.85 -0.92
C THR A 9 3.42 10.60 0.43
N TRP A 10 4.68 11.06 0.62
CA TRP A 10 5.42 10.83 1.86
C TRP A 10 4.66 11.28 3.10
N SER A 11 4.57 10.41 4.10
CA SER A 11 3.88 10.64 5.38
C SER A 11 2.39 10.98 5.26
N LYS A 12 1.74 10.77 4.11
CA LYS A 12 0.29 10.92 4.03
C LYS A 12 -0.40 9.84 4.85
N PRO A 13 -1.49 10.18 5.56
CA PRO A 13 -2.21 9.22 6.37
C PRO A 13 -2.82 8.13 5.50
N ILE A 14 -2.72 6.89 5.97
CA ILE A 14 -3.34 5.72 5.39
C ILE A 14 -4.50 5.30 6.29
N TYR A 15 -5.65 5.13 5.67
CA TYR A 15 -6.89 4.75 6.35
C TYR A 15 -7.28 3.33 6.00
N SER A 16 -7.93 2.64 6.94
CA SER A 16 -8.52 1.33 6.66
C SER A 16 -9.59 1.46 5.59
N PRO A 17 -9.50 0.69 4.49
CA PRO A 17 -10.52 0.72 3.44
C PRO A 17 -11.82 -0.01 3.83
N VAL A 18 -11.81 -0.78 4.92
CA VAL A 18 -12.90 -1.64 5.35
C VAL A 18 -12.98 -1.75 6.87
N ASP A 19 -14.11 -2.24 7.38
CA ASP A 19 -14.22 -2.82 8.72
C ASP A 19 -13.55 -4.18 8.71
N GLY A 20 -12.77 -4.52 9.75
CA GLY A 20 -12.11 -5.81 9.79
C GLY A 20 -11.22 -6.02 11.01
N ILE A 21 -10.47 -7.12 10.98
CA ILE A 21 -9.49 -7.49 12.02
C ILE A 21 -8.09 -7.46 11.40
N VAL A 22 -7.15 -6.82 12.06
CA VAL A 22 -5.74 -6.82 11.67
C VAL A 22 -5.15 -8.21 11.94
N VAL A 23 -4.72 -8.91 10.89
CA VAL A 23 -4.12 -10.25 10.99
C VAL A 23 -2.61 -10.23 10.90
N ALA A 24 -2.04 -9.18 10.33
CA ALA A 24 -0.60 -8.90 10.34
C ALA A 24 -0.36 -7.39 10.42
N SER A 25 0.70 -6.99 11.12
CA SER A 25 1.17 -5.59 11.18
C SER A 25 2.67 -5.62 11.47
N ASP A 26 3.46 -5.07 10.54
CA ASP A 26 4.89 -4.85 10.68
C ASP A 26 5.24 -3.44 10.23
N ASP A 27 6.07 -2.73 11.01
CA ASP A 27 6.46 -1.35 10.75
C ASP A 27 7.91 -1.04 11.16
N LYS A 28 8.79 -2.05 11.18
CA LYS A 28 10.19 -1.92 11.65
C LYS A 28 11.21 -1.76 10.53
N GLU A 29 10.81 -2.00 9.28
CA GLU A 29 11.68 -1.82 8.12
C GLU A 29 11.96 -0.33 7.89
N GLU A 30 13.24 0.03 7.70
CA GLU A 30 13.64 1.41 7.46
C GLU A 30 13.19 1.92 6.09
N ASP A 31 12.75 3.17 6.04
CA ASP A 31 12.41 3.82 4.77
C ASP A 31 13.65 4.23 4.01
N ARG A 32 13.65 4.01 2.72
CA ARG A 32 14.65 4.54 1.82
C ARG A 32 14.38 6.02 1.56
N MET A 33 15.27 6.89 2.08
CA MET A 33 15.07 8.34 2.13
C MET A 33 15.43 9.10 0.85
N ARG A 34 16.03 8.42 -0.15
CA ARG A 34 16.45 9.02 -1.41
C ARG A 34 15.93 8.22 -2.60
N ILE A 35 15.45 8.91 -3.60
CA ILE A 35 15.00 8.35 -4.88
C ILE A 35 16.04 8.64 -5.94
N SER A 36 16.46 7.61 -6.66
CA SER A 36 17.32 7.72 -7.84
C SER A 36 16.78 6.77 -8.91
N PHE A 37 16.09 7.30 -9.89
CA PHE A 37 15.44 6.48 -10.92
C PHE A 37 16.39 5.48 -11.60
N ILE A 38 17.62 5.92 -11.92
CA ILE A 38 18.63 5.04 -12.57
C ILE A 38 19.12 3.97 -11.62
N TYR A 39 19.48 4.34 -10.39
CA TYR A 39 19.94 3.39 -9.37
C TYR A 39 18.84 2.43 -8.98
N ASP A 40 17.62 2.93 -8.81
CA ASP A 40 16.47 2.12 -8.38
C ASP A 40 16.05 1.14 -9.45
N LEU A 41 16.06 1.53 -10.73
CA LEU A 41 15.81 0.63 -11.86
C LEU A 41 16.89 -0.45 -11.96
N PHE A 42 18.17 -0.09 -11.80
CA PHE A 42 19.28 -1.03 -11.84
C PHE A 42 19.23 -1.99 -10.64
N SER A 43 18.94 -1.47 -9.45
CA SER A 43 18.77 -2.27 -8.24
C SER A 43 17.60 -3.26 -8.36
N LEU A 44 16.48 -2.85 -8.96
CA LEU A 44 15.34 -3.72 -9.21
C LEU A 44 15.70 -4.89 -10.15
N LEU A 45 16.51 -4.62 -11.19
CA LEU A 45 16.93 -5.65 -12.13
C LEU A 45 17.89 -6.67 -11.50
N ILE A 46 18.77 -6.25 -10.59
CA ILE A 46 19.78 -7.12 -9.97
C ILE A 46 19.26 -7.77 -8.68
N ASN A 47 18.51 -7.02 -7.89
CA ASN A 47 18.09 -7.40 -6.55
C ASN A 47 16.59 -7.69 -6.46
N MET A 48 15.98 -8.26 -7.52
CA MET A 48 14.57 -8.67 -7.44
C MET A 48 14.38 -9.60 -6.24
N PRO A 49 13.48 -9.27 -5.31
CA PRO A 49 13.21 -10.13 -4.17
C PRO A 49 12.78 -11.51 -4.64
N LYS A 50 13.38 -12.55 -4.03
CA LYS A 50 13.02 -13.95 -4.27
C LYS A 50 12.03 -14.40 -3.20
N GLU A 51 11.30 -15.47 -3.47
CA GLU A 51 10.40 -16.08 -2.47
C GLU A 51 11.12 -16.43 -1.16
N SER A 52 12.40 -16.83 -1.26
CA SER A 52 13.27 -17.12 -0.12
C SER A 52 13.63 -15.91 0.75
N ASP A 53 13.46 -14.69 0.25
CA ASP A 53 13.87 -13.48 0.96
C ASP A 53 12.80 -13.00 1.98
N GLY A 54 11.63 -13.64 1.99
CA GLY A 54 10.51 -13.24 2.81
C GLY A 54 9.69 -12.09 2.20
N PHE A 55 8.49 -11.91 2.72
CA PHE A 55 7.59 -10.88 2.24
C PHE A 55 8.08 -9.47 2.64
N GLU A 56 8.72 -9.33 3.79
CA GLU A 56 9.20 -8.07 4.35
C GLU A 56 10.13 -7.34 3.37
N LYS A 57 11.01 -8.08 2.71
CA LYS A 57 11.93 -7.50 1.72
C LYS A 57 11.19 -6.93 0.50
N PHE A 58 10.07 -7.52 0.12
CA PHE A 58 9.25 -7.03 -0.98
C PHE A 58 8.28 -5.94 -0.52
N GLY A 59 7.41 -6.26 0.42
CA GLY A 59 6.32 -5.39 0.87
C GLY A 59 6.77 -4.29 1.84
N GLY A 60 7.93 -4.48 2.49
CA GLY A 60 8.36 -3.60 3.58
C GLY A 60 7.36 -3.61 4.73
N ASN A 61 7.24 -2.47 5.39
CA ASN A 61 6.22 -2.28 6.42
C ASN A 61 4.82 -2.47 5.84
N HIS A 62 4.01 -3.24 6.53
CA HIS A 62 2.70 -3.62 6.01
C HIS A 62 1.66 -3.86 7.09
N ILE A 63 0.41 -3.71 6.71
CA ILE A 63 -0.75 -4.10 7.52
C ILE A 63 -1.64 -4.98 6.65
N MET A 64 -2.09 -6.12 7.20
CA MET A 64 -3.08 -6.97 6.57
C MET A 64 -4.35 -7.01 7.39
N ILE A 65 -5.48 -6.74 6.75
CA ILE A 65 -6.81 -6.71 7.36
C ILE A 65 -7.65 -7.83 6.76
N LYS A 66 -8.23 -8.67 7.62
CA LYS A 66 -9.25 -9.65 7.22
C LYS A 66 -10.64 -9.03 7.35
N THR A 67 -11.44 -9.14 6.29
CA THR A 67 -12.85 -8.76 6.28
C THR A 67 -13.67 -9.84 5.56
N GLY A 68 -14.59 -10.48 6.29
CA GLY A 68 -15.26 -11.69 5.77
C GLY A 68 -14.27 -12.76 5.32
N GLU A 69 -14.38 -13.17 4.06
CA GLU A 69 -13.54 -14.21 3.45
C GLU A 69 -12.35 -13.65 2.65
N VAL A 70 -12.07 -12.35 2.75
CA VAL A 70 -10.98 -11.74 1.99
C VAL A 70 -9.97 -11.03 2.90
N TYR A 71 -8.78 -10.85 2.36
CA TYR A 71 -7.66 -10.18 3.02
C TYR A 71 -7.23 -8.97 2.20
N ILE A 72 -7.04 -7.84 2.87
CA ILE A 72 -6.55 -6.61 2.26
C ILE A 72 -5.18 -6.32 2.81
N LEU A 73 -4.21 -6.27 1.93
CA LEU A 73 -2.82 -6.01 2.23
C LEU A 73 -2.44 -4.59 1.79
N LEU A 74 -1.84 -3.85 2.70
CA LEU A 74 -1.37 -2.49 2.53
C LEU A 74 0.13 -2.48 2.79
N CYS A 75 0.96 -2.09 1.80
CA CYS A 75 2.42 -2.19 1.87
C CYS A 75 3.12 -0.85 1.64
N HIS A 76 4.45 -0.88 1.83
CA HIS A 76 5.36 0.25 1.75
C HIS A 76 5.01 1.36 2.74
N LEU A 77 4.49 0.96 3.91
CA LEU A 77 4.14 1.87 4.97
C LEU A 77 5.40 2.48 5.59
N LYS A 78 5.27 3.66 6.16
CA LYS A 78 6.38 4.37 6.79
C LYS A 78 6.82 3.67 8.07
N ASN A 79 8.11 3.62 8.29
CA ASN A 79 8.74 3.08 9.49
C ASN A 79 8.15 3.72 10.76
N ASN A 80 7.82 2.89 11.75
CA ASN A 80 7.23 3.29 13.04
C ASN A 80 5.94 4.12 12.93
N SER A 81 5.13 3.94 11.88
CA SER A 81 3.88 4.70 11.68
C SER A 81 2.61 3.91 11.97
N ALA A 82 2.70 2.60 12.14
CA ALA A 82 1.53 1.75 12.41
C ALA A 82 0.86 2.16 13.73
N LYS A 83 -0.44 2.43 13.65
CA LYS A 83 -1.30 2.78 14.80
C LYS A 83 -2.12 1.59 15.30
N VAL A 84 -1.94 0.44 14.64
CA VAL A 84 -2.66 -0.80 14.91
C VAL A 84 -1.71 -1.98 14.90
N LYS A 85 -2.05 -3.02 15.65
CA LYS A 85 -1.30 -4.27 15.75
C LYS A 85 -2.19 -5.46 15.45
N LYS A 86 -1.58 -6.62 15.23
CA LYS A 86 -2.29 -7.89 15.05
C LYS A 86 -3.29 -8.12 16.18
N GLY A 87 -4.53 -8.43 15.80
CA GLY A 87 -5.67 -8.66 16.70
C GLY A 87 -6.58 -7.43 16.88
N ASP A 88 -6.14 -6.23 16.50
CA ASP A 88 -6.98 -5.04 16.61
C ASP A 88 -8.15 -5.08 15.62
N ILE A 89 -9.30 -4.57 16.06
CA ILE A 89 -10.46 -4.33 15.20
C ILE A 89 -10.36 -2.92 14.64
N VAL A 90 -10.49 -2.78 13.32
CA VAL A 90 -10.46 -1.50 12.63
C VAL A 90 -11.78 -1.20 11.94
N LYS A 91 -12.07 0.10 11.79
CA LYS A 91 -13.22 0.61 11.06
C LYS A 91 -12.78 1.26 9.75
N SER A 92 -13.62 1.15 8.73
CA SER A 92 -13.43 1.91 7.48
C SER A 92 -13.27 3.39 7.77
N GLY A 93 -12.25 4.04 7.19
CA GLY A 93 -11.89 5.43 7.46
C GLY A 93 -11.07 5.67 8.74
N GLN A 94 -10.77 4.65 9.53
CA GLN A 94 -9.86 4.78 10.67
C GLN A 94 -8.42 4.91 10.16
N GLN A 95 -7.69 5.94 10.61
CA GLN A 95 -6.26 6.05 10.30
C GLN A 95 -5.47 4.92 10.96
N ILE A 96 -4.70 4.17 10.17
CA ILE A 96 -3.96 2.99 10.62
C ILE A 96 -2.45 3.09 10.45
N ALA A 97 -1.95 3.94 9.55
CA ALA A 97 -0.51 4.16 9.31
C ALA A 97 -0.27 5.44 8.52
N GLU A 98 0.97 5.61 8.02
CA GLU A 98 1.37 6.64 7.05
C GLU A 98 2.04 5.98 5.84
N ALA A 99 1.93 6.62 4.67
CA ALA A 99 2.62 6.21 3.45
C ALA A 99 4.13 6.42 3.59
N GLY A 100 4.90 5.39 3.26
CA GLY A 100 6.35 5.37 3.35
C GLY A 100 7.03 4.97 2.05
N ASN A 101 8.28 4.49 2.20
CA ASN A 101 9.12 4.02 1.09
C ASN A 101 9.97 2.80 1.52
N SER A 102 9.40 1.95 2.36
CA SER A 102 10.03 0.72 2.87
C SER A 102 9.94 -0.43 1.87
N GLY A 103 10.78 -1.44 2.04
CA GLY A 103 10.85 -2.60 1.17
C GLY A 103 11.28 -2.26 -0.26
N SER A 104 10.78 -3.02 -1.24
CA SER A 104 11.12 -2.88 -2.66
C SER A 104 10.28 -1.78 -3.34
N SER A 105 10.34 -0.55 -2.82
CA SER A 105 9.63 0.61 -3.35
C SER A 105 10.57 1.55 -4.10
N ILE A 106 10.19 2.01 -5.29
CA ILE A 106 10.97 2.98 -6.08
C ILE A 106 10.73 4.41 -5.59
N GLN A 107 9.51 4.70 -5.17
CA GLN A 107 9.08 6.01 -4.66
C GLN A 107 7.96 5.84 -3.65
N PRO A 108 7.73 6.81 -2.75
CA PRO A 108 6.63 6.72 -1.78
C PRO A 108 5.27 6.51 -2.46
N HIS A 109 4.63 5.40 -2.14
CA HIS A 109 3.29 5.06 -2.61
C HIS A 109 2.64 4.04 -1.66
N LEU A 110 1.34 3.89 -1.76
CA LEU A 110 0.62 2.80 -1.13
C LEU A 110 0.42 1.68 -2.16
N HIS A 111 0.93 0.50 -1.86
CA HIS A 111 0.54 -0.72 -2.56
C HIS A 111 -0.65 -1.34 -1.84
N ILE A 112 -1.75 -1.52 -2.54
CA ILE A 112 -2.95 -2.20 -2.02
C ILE A 112 -3.27 -3.44 -2.84
N GLN A 113 -3.59 -4.53 -2.14
CA GLN A 113 -3.85 -5.83 -2.74
C GLN A 113 -5.00 -6.52 -2.01
N VAL A 114 -5.96 -7.07 -2.75
CA VAL A 114 -7.06 -7.87 -2.20
C VAL A 114 -6.84 -9.32 -2.55
N MET A 115 -6.93 -10.22 -1.56
CA MET A 115 -6.54 -11.63 -1.69
C MET A 115 -7.60 -12.57 -1.09
N LYS A 116 -7.63 -13.81 -1.60
CA LYS A 116 -8.50 -14.89 -1.06
C LYS A 116 -8.00 -15.48 0.25
N ASN A 117 -6.70 -15.40 0.52
CA ASN A 117 -6.08 -15.95 1.72
C ASN A 117 -4.89 -15.08 2.14
N GLU A 118 -4.27 -15.41 3.26
CA GLU A 118 -3.14 -14.66 3.83
C GLU A 118 -1.77 -15.02 3.24
N GLN A 119 -1.73 -15.81 2.17
CA GLN A 119 -0.46 -16.19 1.52
C GLN A 119 -0.01 -15.11 0.55
N TYR A 120 1.13 -14.49 0.82
CA TYR A 120 1.75 -13.46 -0.01
C TYR A 120 2.47 -14.02 -1.24
N PHE A 121 3.01 -15.22 -1.14
CA PHE A 121 3.74 -15.87 -2.21
C PHE A 121 3.01 -17.10 -2.75
N PRO A 122 3.19 -17.41 -4.05
CA PRO A 122 3.80 -16.54 -5.05
C PRO A 122 3.04 -15.24 -5.24
N LEU A 123 3.78 -14.14 -5.47
CA LEU A 123 3.19 -12.84 -5.75
C LEU A 123 2.11 -12.95 -6.85
N PHE A 124 0.99 -12.27 -6.65
CA PHE A 124 -0.13 -12.19 -7.60
C PHE A 124 -0.98 -13.47 -7.77
N LYS A 125 -0.69 -14.58 -7.08
CA LYS A 125 -1.44 -15.83 -7.27
C LYS A 125 -2.87 -15.80 -6.75
N ASN A 126 -3.13 -15.14 -5.64
CA ASN A 126 -4.43 -15.16 -4.94
C ASN A 126 -5.18 -13.84 -5.02
N LEU A 127 -4.87 -13.01 -6.02
CA LEU A 127 -5.46 -11.70 -6.19
C LEU A 127 -6.93 -11.77 -6.56
N LEU A 128 -7.69 -10.86 -5.99
CA LEU A 128 -9.07 -10.60 -6.34
C LEU A 128 -9.19 -9.20 -6.95
N PRO A 129 -9.94 -9.03 -8.04
CA PRO A 129 -10.28 -7.71 -8.53
C PRO A 129 -11.16 -7.00 -7.50
N PHE A 130 -10.96 -5.70 -7.33
CA PHE A 130 -11.76 -4.89 -6.43
C PHE A 130 -12.21 -3.59 -7.10
N LYS A 131 -13.24 -2.98 -6.52
CA LYS A 131 -13.72 -1.65 -6.89
C LYS A 131 -13.75 -0.79 -5.64
N ILE A 132 -13.55 0.50 -5.84
CA ILE A 132 -13.71 1.50 -4.77
C ILE A 132 -15.18 1.95 -4.81
N SER A 133 -15.85 1.91 -3.65
CA SER A 133 -17.28 2.15 -3.55
C SER A 133 -17.69 3.53 -4.05
N SER A 134 -16.93 4.55 -3.69
CA SER A 134 -17.19 5.94 -4.07
C SER A 134 -15.94 6.80 -3.99
N GLY A 135 -15.92 7.89 -4.72
CA GLY A 135 -14.83 8.88 -4.75
C GLY A 135 -15.05 9.89 -5.85
N LYS A 136 -14.09 10.77 -6.06
CA LYS A 136 -14.07 11.71 -7.19
C LYS A 136 -12.97 11.32 -8.16
N VAL A 137 -13.30 11.34 -9.45
CA VAL A 137 -12.38 11.04 -10.54
C VAL A 137 -12.10 12.33 -11.30
N LYS A 138 -10.83 12.60 -11.60
CA LYS A 138 -10.45 13.77 -12.37
C LYS A 138 -10.72 13.54 -13.85
N GLN A 139 -11.56 14.39 -14.44
CA GLN A 139 -11.82 14.43 -15.88
C GLN A 139 -11.53 15.84 -16.41
N GLY A 140 -10.43 15.98 -17.14
CA GLY A 140 -9.92 17.30 -17.51
C GLY A 140 -9.55 18.12 -16.27
N ASN A 141 -10.14 19.30 -16.10
CA ASN A 141 -9.93 20.17 -14.94
C ASN A 141 -10.95 19.98 -13.80
N ASN A 142 -11.93 19.09 -13.97
CA ASN A 142 -13.02 18.89 -13.03
C ASN A 142 -12.88 17.59 -12.23
N TRP A 143 -13.38 17.62 -10.99
CA TRP A 143 -13.55 16.44 -10.16
C TRP A 143 -15.01 15.98 -10.21
N ILE A 144 -15.26 14.77 -10.66
CA ILE A 144 -16.61 14.20 -10.86
C ILE A 144 -16.79 13.06 -9.85
N SER A 145 -17.86 13.14 -9.05
CA SER A 145 -18.24 12.07 -8.13
C SER A 145 -18.64 10.82 -8.90
N GLN A 146 -18.10 9.67 -8.51
CA GLN A 146 -18.35 8.40 -9.12
C GLN A 146 -18.45 7.28 -8.07
N SER A 147 -19.27 6.27 -8.34
CA SER A 147 -19.39 5.05 -7.55
C SER A 147 -18.88 3.84 -8.31
N ASN A 148 -18.55 2.75 -7.58
CA ASN A 148 -18.04 1.51 -8.17
C ASN A 148 -16.80 1.70 -9.06
N ILE A 149 -15.88 2.55 -8.62
CA ILE A 149 -14.70 2.94 -9.38
C ILE A 149 -13.77 1.74 -9.52
N LYS A 150 -13.45 1.37 -10.77
CA LYS A 150 -12.34 0.48 -11.07
C LYS A 150 -11.10 1.35 -11.28
N PRO A 151 -10.05 1.20 -10.43
CA PRO A 151 -8.82 1.98 -10.60
C PRO A 151 -8.18 1.73 -11.97
N GLU A 152 -7.78 2.80 -12.64
CA GLU A 152 -7.12 2.78 -13.95
C GLU A 152 -5.81 3.56 -13.90
N ASN A 153 -4.83 3.15 -14.71
CA ASN A 153 -3.56 3.84 -14.82
C ASN A 153 -3.73 5.29 -15.30
N LYS A 154 -2.90 6.19 -14.76
CA LYS A 154 -2.86 7.62 -15.12
C LYS A 154 -4.14 8.41 -14.80
N THR A 155 -5.06 7.84 -14.04
CA THR A 155 -6.25 8.53 -13.57
C THR A 155 -6.03 9.03 -12.14
N HIS A 156 -6.42 10.27 -11.85
CA HIS A 156 -6.38 10.82 -10.51
C HIS A 156 -7.71 10.60 -9.81
N TYR A 157 -7.63 10.16 -8.56
CA TYR A 157 -8.77 9.89 -7.70
C TYR A 157 -8.65 10.72 -6.42
N LEU A 158 -9.78 11.15 -5.90
CA LEU A 158 -9.91 11.77 -4.58
C LEU A 158 -10.93 10.98 -3.77
N PHE A 159 -10.52 10.44 -2.64
CA PHE A 159 -11.37 9.72 -1.70
C PHE A 159 -11.57 10.59 -0.47
N GLU A 160 -12.82 10.80 -0.10
CA GLU A 160 -13.25 11.58 1.07
C GLU A 160 -13.51 10.67 2.26
#